data_85969bfce49ec572d17154e69cf3559c
#
_entry.id   85969bfce49ec572d17154e69cf3559c
#
_cell.length_a   1.000
_cell.length_b   1.000
_cell.length_c   1.000
_cell.angle_alpha   90.00
_cell.angle_beta   90.00
_cell.angle_gamma   90.00
#
_symmetry.space_group_name_H-M   'P 1'
#
loop_
_entity.id
_entity.type
_entity.pdbx_description
1 polymer ?
#
loop_
_entity_poly.entity_id
_entity_poly.type
_entity_poly.pdbx_seq_one_letter_code
_entity_poly.pdbx_strand_id
1 'polypeptide(L)'
;KGGKVVVVTGDKDLMQIVSERTTLLDTMKNVTSGIPQVHERFGVGPEGVIDILGLAGDSSDNIPGVPGIGEKTAIKLVQQFGSMDALLERAAEVPGKTGERLREFADQARLSRTLATIIRDVPYDLQPYQLLAQEPDTERLNELFKRYGFQTLIKEMTAQATLQTDQYHCVLTPEALEALAQRLETAAAFAFDTETTGLDPRTAELVGISIALQPHEAFYIPVGHRSPLTSLPASGEGDLFSSTQRGEAVRGGALTPGQLPLDLVLNRLRPAFGNPAIRKVGQNLKFDLQVLSTAGVEVQGSWCDTMLCSYLLNPSRGGHGLDALAQEHLNHKMVSYDEVTGSGKNRIC
;
A
#
# COMPACT_ATOMS: atom_id res chain seq x y z
N LYS A 1 -33.80 15.24 12.23
CA LYS A 1 -34.61 14.99 11.01
C LYS A 1 -34.28 13.65 10.37
N GLY A 2 -34.41 12.52 11.09
CA GLY A 2 -34.45 11.18 10.49
C GLY A 2 -33.13 10.54 10.04
N GLY A 3 -32.00 11.21 10.10
CA GLY A 3 -30.68 10.69 9.69
C GLY A 3 -30.07 9.71 10.71
N LYS A 4 -29.24 8.79 10.23
CA LYS A 4 -28.33 7.98 11.07
C LYS A 4 -27.01 8.71 11.23
N VAL A 5 -26.42 8.62 12.42
CA VAL A 5 -25.15 9.25 12.77
C VAL A 5 -24.15 8.16 13.15
N VAL A 6 -22.96 8.20 12.58
CA VAL A 6 -21.84 7.38 12.99
C VAL A 6 -20.78 8.32 13.59
N VAL A 7 -20.47 8.14 14.87
CA VAL A 7 -19.42 8.89 15.55
C VAL A 7 -18.15 8.06 15.49
N VAL A 8 -17.14 8.55 14.79
CA VAL A 8 -15.85 7.85 14.65
C VAL A 8 -14.98 8.19 15.86
N THR A 9 -14.85 7.23 16.79
CA THR A 9 -14.12 7.43 18.03
C THR A 9 -13.77 6.11 18.72
N GLY A 10 -12.65 6.09 19.47
CA GLY A 10 -12.31 5.05 20.43
C GLY A 10 -12.69 5.39 21.88
N ASP A 11 -13.29 6.58 22.09
CA ASP A 11 -13.65 7.06 23.41
C ASP A 11 -14.90 6.36 23.96
N LYS A 12 -14.73 5.70 25.11
CA LYS A 12 -15.81 4.96 25.80
C LYS A 12 -16.91 5.87 26.35
N ASP A 13 -16.58 7.13 26.68
CA ASP A 13 -17.51 8.05 27.29
C ASP A 13 -18.62 8.47 26.34
N LEU A 14 -18.32 8.44 25.03
CA LEU A 14 -19.31 8.64 23.97
C LEU A 14 -20.35 7.51 23.87
N MET A 15 -20.19 6.39 24.60
CA MET A 15 -21.21 5.34 24.64
C MET A 15 -22.54 5.81 25.27
N GLN A 16 -22.52 6.89 26.08
CA GLN A 16 -23.73 7.53 26.62
C GLN A 16 -24.64 8.19 25.56
N ILE A 17 -24.14 8.46 24.35
CA ILE A 17 -24.92 9.08 23.27
C ILE A 17 -25.42 8.07 22.24
N VAL A 18 -25.08 6.80 22.39
CA VAL A 18 -25.56 5.72 21.51
C VAL A 18 -27.09 5.62 21.57
N SER A 19 -27.71 5.43 20.43
CA SER A 19 -29.16 5.33 20.28
C SER A 19 -29.51 4.48 19.05
N GLU A 20 -30.78 4.30 18.74
CA GLU A 20 -31.23 3.65 17.50
C GLU A 20 -30.69 4.32 16.23
N ARG A 21 -30.30 5.60 16.33
CA ARG A 21 -29.82 6.41 15.20
C ARG A 21 -28.36 6.82 15.32
N THR A 22 -27.73 6.58 16.45
CA THR A 22 -26.34 6.96 16.71
C THR A 22 -25.53 5.73 17.09
N THR A 23 -24.49 5.43 16.33
CA THR A 23 -23.54 4.36 16.61
C THR A 23 -22.12 4.93 16.69
N LEU A 24 -21.22 4.24 17.41
CA LEU A 24 -19.80 4.57 17.46
C LEU A 24 -19.02 3.62 16.57
N LEU A 25 -18.00 4.12 15.89
CA LEU A 25 -17.05 3.34 15.10
C LEU A 25 -15.63 3.57 15.62
N ASP A 26 -15.04 2.55 16.24
CA ASP A 26 -13.62 2.50 16.56
C ASP A 26 -12.85 1.97 15.35
N THR A 27 -12.19 2.85 14.60
CA THR A 27 -11.44 2.49 13.39
C THR A 27 -10.16 1.73 13.69
N MET A 28 -9.60 1.88 14.88
CA MET A 28 -8.38 1.15 15.28
C MET A 28 -8.66 -0.33 15.52
N LYS A 29 -9.85 -0.64 16.05
CA LYS A 29 -10.30 -2.01 16.33
C LYS A 29 -11.24 -2.54 15.27
N ASN A 30 -11.69 -1.67 14.35
CA ASN A 30 -12.75 -1.95 13.37
C ASN A 30 -14.03 -2.49 14.00
N VAL A 31 -14.45 -1.86 15.11
CA VAL A 31 -15.64 -2.27 15.88
C VAL A 31 -16.69 -1.18 15.85
N THR A 32 -17.92 -1.55 15.48
CA THR A 32 -19.08 -0.67 15.58
C THR A 32 -19.85 -0.99 16.84
N SER A 33 -20.13 0.04 17.66
CA SER A 33 -20.87 -0.08 18.91
C SER A 33 -22.24 0.60 18.80
N GLY A 34 -23.29 -0.19 18.89
CA GLY A 34 -24.67 0.22 19.08
C GLY A 34 -25.16 -0.09 20.48
N ILE A 35 -26.47 0.01 20.74
CA ILE A 35 -27.09 -0.30 22.03
C ILE A 35 -26.72 -1.70 22.56
N PRO A 36 -26.72 -2.78 21.73
CA PRO A 36 -26.32 -4.10 22.20
C PRO A 36 -24.89 -4.16 22.76
N GLN A 37 -23.94 -3.49 22.11
CA GLN A 37 -22.53 -3.46 22.55
C GLN A 37 -22.35 -2.66 23.82
N VAL A 38 -23.16 -1.59 24.05
CA VAL A 38 -23.18 -0.86 25.32
C VAL A 38 -23.67 -1.78 26.44
N HIS A 39 -24.75 -2.53 26.20
CA HIS A 39 -25.25 -3.52 27.16
C HIS A 39 -24.26 -4.65 27.44
N GLU A 40 -23.57 -5.14 26.42
CA GLU A 40 -22.54 -6.18 26.57
C GLU A 40 -21.39 -5.69 27.45
N ARG A 41 -20.96 -4.44 27.28
CA ARG A 41 -19.82 -3.86 28.00
C ARG A 41 -20.17 -3.46 29.43
N PHE A 42 -21.27 -2.72 29.60
CA PHE A 42 -21.66 -2.09 30.86
C PHE A 42 -22.79 -2.79 31.59
N GLY A 43 -23.48 -3.70 30.94
CA GLY A 43 -24.66 -4.39 31.49
C GLY A 43 -25.86 -3.48 31.74
N VAL A 44 -25.82 -2.26 31.23
CA VAL A 44 -26.88 -1.24 31.26
C VAL A 44 -27.03 -0.59 29.89
N GLY A 45 -28.12 0.16 29.67
CA GLY A 45 -28.29 0.96 28.46
C GLY A 45 -27.36 2.20 28.43
N PRO A 46 -27.35 2.92 27.30
CA PRO A 46 -26.56 4.13 27.15
C PRO A 46 -26.80 5.18 28.24
N GLU A 47 -28.02 5.28 28.73
CA GLU A 47 -28.45 6.18 29.81
C GLU A 47 -27.78 5.89 31.16
N GLY A 48 -27.42 4.62 31.43
CA GLY A 48 -26.76 4.20 32.66
C GLY A 48 -25.22 4.38 32.64
N VAL A 49 -24.65 4.66 31.48
CA VAL A 49 -23.17 4.81 31.35
C VAL A 49 -22.65 5.96 32.20
N ILE A 50 -23.38 7.09 32.25
CA ILE A 50 -23.00 8.26 33.05
C ILE A 50 -22.96 7.96 34.56
N ASP A 51 -23.87 7.08 35.04
CA ASP A 51 -23.91 6.70 36.45
C ASP A 51 -22.70 5.82 36.81
N ILE A 52 -22.30 4.94 35.90
CA ILE A 52 -21.09 4.13 36.07
C ILE A 52 -19.85 5.01 36.11
N LEU A 53 -19.73 5.97 35.16
CA LEU A 53 -18.61 6.92 35.12
C LEU A 53 -18.59 7.82 36.35
N GLY A 54 -19.76 8.29 36.83
CA GLY A 54 -19.87 9.08 38.06
C GLY A 54 -19.36 8.34 39.29
N LEU A 55 -19.60 7.05 39.39
CA LEU A 55 -19.13 6.22 40.51
C LEU A 55 -17.64 5.82 40.35
N ALA A 56 -17.25 5.36 39.18
CA ALA A 56 -15.89 4.85 38.92
C ALA A 56 -14.86 5.97 38.76
N GLY A 57 -15.29 7.14 38.27
CA GLY A 57 -14.40 8.19 37.79
C GLY A 57 -13.71 7.82 36.47
N ASP A 58 -12.90 8.73 35.97
CA ASP A 58 -12.01 8.53 34.85
C ASP A 58 -10.65 9.18 35.10
N SER A 59 -9.62 8.37 35.20
CA SER A 59 -8.25 8.84 35.42
C SER A 59 -7.66 9.59 34.22
N SER A 60 -8.15 9.31 33.00
CA SER A 60 -7.68 10.00 31.79
C SER A 60 -8.13 11.47 31.79
N ASP A 61 -9.34 11.72 32.28
CA ASP A 61 -9.96 13.05 32.33
C ASP A 61 -9.88 13.70 33.72
N ASN A 62 -9.15 13.04 34.61
CA ASN A 62 -9.02 13.50 36.01
C ASN A 62 -10.37 13.63 36.74
N ILE A 63 -11.32 12.75 36.42
CA ILE A 63 -12.62 12.65 37.10
C ILE A 63 -12.47 11.72 38.30
N PRO A 64 -12.71 12.20 39.54
CA PRO A 64 -12.29 11.48 40.75
C PRO A 64 -13.11 10.21 41.05
N GLY A 65 -14.39 10.17 40.72
CA GLY A 65 -15.30 9.08 41.12
C GLY A 65 -15.40 8.94 42.65
N VAL A 66 -15.86 7.75 43.10
CA VAL A 66 -15.87 7.36 44.51
C VAL A 66 -14.61 6.57 44.83
N PRO A 67 -13.76 6.98 45.81
CA PRO A 67 -12.54 6.29 46.13
C PRO A 67 -12.72 4.80 46.39
N GLY A 68 -12.01 3.95 45.64
CA GLY A 68 -12.04 2.49 45.75
C GLY A 68 -13.27 1.81 45.09
N ILE A 69 -14.08 2.56 44.34
CA ILE A 69 -15.09 2.01 43.43
C ILE A 69 -14.56 2.13 42.00
N GLY A 70 -14.11 1.03 41.45
CA GLY A 70 -13.73 0.95 40.03
C GLY A 70 -14.89 0.53 39.14
N GLU A 71 -14.68 0.57 37.81
CA GLU A 71 -15.68 0.30 36.78
C GLU A 71 -16.50 -0.98 37.04
N LYS A 72 -15.84 -2.11 37.34
CA LYS A 72 -16.54 -3.37 37.62
C LYS A 72 -17.48 -3.33 38.83
N THR A 73 -17.11 -2.58 39.86
CA THR A 73 -17.94 -2.41 41.06
C THR A 73 -19.09 -1.44 40.77
N ALA A 74 -18.82 -0.36 40.07
CA ALA A 74 -19.81 0.61 39.64
C ALA A 74 -20.90 -0.05 38.77
N ILE A 75 -20.51 -0.88 37.79
CA ILE A 75 -21.43 -1.66 36.95
C ILE A 75 -22.39 -2.50 37.82
N LYS A 76 -21.86 -3.29 38.74
CA LYS A 76 -22.69 -4.14 39.62
C LYS A 76 -23.67 -3.34 40.48
N LEU A 77 -23.20 -2.19 41.01
CA LEU A 77 -24.04 -1.32 41.83
C LEU A 77 -25.15 -0.67 41.02
N VAL A 78 -24.86 -0.14 39.83
CA VAL A 78 -25.87 0.45 38.96
C VAL A 78 -26.87 -0.62 38.47
N GLN A 79 -26.43 -1.82 38.14
CA GLN A 79 -27.32 -2.94 37.79
C GLN A 79 -28.23 -3.33 38.95
N GLN A 80 -27.74 -3.34 40.18
CA GLN A 80 -28.51 -3.73 41.37
C GLN A 80 -29.50 -2.67 41.79
N PHE A 81 -29.13 -1.38 41.74
CA PHE A 81 -29.95 -0.28 42.26
C PHE A 81 -30.70 0.50 41.19
N GLY A 82 -30.39 0.25 39.89
CA GLY A 82 -31.02 0.88 38.73
C GLY A 82 -30.39 2.20 38.31
N SER A 83 -29.98 3.03 39.27
CA SER A 83 -29.32 4.31 39.00
C SER A 83 -28.36 4.71 40.15
N MET A 84 -27.48 5.68 39.88
CA MET A 84 -26.60 6.23 40.91
C MET A 84 -27.40 6.99 42.00
N ASP A 85 -28.46 7.69 41.63
CA ASP A 85 -29.29 8.40 42.60
C ASP A 85 -29.99 7.41 43.55
N ALA A 86 -30.65 6.36 43.04
CA ALA A 86 -31.24 5.31 43.84
C ALA A 86 -30.22 4.58 44.72
N LEU A 87 -28.99 4.37 44.20
CA LEU A 87 -27.90 3.78 44.97
C LEU A 87 -27.47 4.70 46.13
N LEU A 88 -27.30 5.98 45.88
CA LEU A 88 -26.88 6.94 46.93
C LEU A 88 -27.93 7.13 48.02
N GLU A 89 -29.21 7.15 47.66
CA GLU A 89 -30.34 7.14 48.63
C GLU A 89 -30.36 5.91 49.51
N ARG A 90 -30.03 4.74 48.92
CA ARG A 90 -30.02 3.46 49.57
C ARG A 90 -28.63 2.94 49.93
N ALA A 91 -27.64 3.84 50.04
CA ALA A 91 -26.26 3.49 50.35
C ALA A 91 -26.06 2.72 51.67
N ALA A 92 -27.02 2.83 52.60
CA ALA A 92 -27.06 2.04 53.85
C ALA A 92 -27.27 0.54 53.61
N GLU A 93 -27.88 0.14 52.49
CA GLU A 93 -28.10 -1.28 52.12
C GLU A 93 -26.84 -1.92 51.54
N VAL A 94 -25.82 -1.14 51.16
CA VAL A 94 -24.55 -1.63 50.62
C VAL A 94 -23.62 -1.96 51.81
N PRO A 95 -23.25 -3.24 51.98
CA PRO A 95 -22.44 -3.66 53.13
C PRO A 95 -20.99 -3.19 53.05
N GLY A 96 -20.37 -3.02 54.20
CA GLY A 96 -18.94 -2.80 54.38
C GLY A 96 -18.44 -1.45 53.88
N LYS A 97 -17.14 -1.38 53.59
CA LYS A 97 -16.44 -0.12 53.21
C LYS A 97 -17.02 0.56 51.96
N THR A 98 -17.65 -0.20 51.06
CA THR A 98 -18.26 0.37 49.86
C THR A 98 -19.44 1.27 50.20
N GLY A 99 -20.33 0.79 51.10
CA GLY A 99 -21.47 1.60 51.55
C GLY A 99 -21.05 2.83 52.38
N GLU A 100 -20.01 2.69 53.19
CA GLU A 100 -19.41 3.83 53.92
C GLU A 100 -18.91 4.90 52.96
N ARG A 101 -18.14 4.50 51.95
CA ARG A 101 -17.59 5.42 50.93
C ARG A 101 -18.69 6.07 50.08
N LEU A 102 -19.71 5.33 49.68
CA LEU A 102 -20.84 5.88 48.94
C LEU A 102 -21.51 7.01 49.70
N ARG A 103 -21.67 6.91 51.05
CA ARG A 103 -22.24 7.95 51.89
C ARG A 103 -21.29 9.13 52.06
N GLU A 104 -20.00 8.86 52.31
CA GLU A 104 -18.96 9.87 52.54
C GLU A 104 -18.70 10.70 51.26
N PHE A 105 -18.65 10.07 50.10
CA PHE A 105 -18.29 10.69 48.82
C PHE A 105 -19.48 10.87 47.86
N ALA A 106 -20.70 10.95 48.37
CA ALA A 106 -21.91 11.11 47.58
C ALA A 106 -21.90 12.35 46.68
N ASP A 107 -21.43 13.51 47.21
CA ASP A 107 -21.36 14.75 46.45
C ASP A 107 -20.24 14.67 45.38
N GLN A 108 -19.15 14.01 45.70
CA GLN A 108 -18.09 13.76 44.69
C GLN A 108 -18.57 12.85 43.56
N ALA A 109 -19.41 11.85 43.85
CA ALA A 109 -20.00 11.02 42.81
C ALA A 109 -20.92 11.84 41.87
N ARG A 110 -21.75 12.73 42.47
CA ARG A 110 -22.62 13.64 41.69
C ARG A 110 -21.81 14.60 40.81
N LEU A 111 -20.73 15.20 41.40
CA LEU A 111 -19.80 16.04 40.65
C LEU A 111 -19.17 15.25 39.49
N SER A 112 -18.67 14.06 39.77
CA SER A 112 -18.04 13.19 38.75
C SER A 112 -19.01 12.83 37.62
N ARG A 113 -20.28 12.50 37.92
CA ARG A 113 -21.31 12.31 36.94
C ARG A 113 -21.55 13.55 36.08
N THR A 114 -21.62 14.71 36.72
CA THR A 114 -21.79 16.00 35.99
C THR A 114 -20.63 16.26 35.03
N LEU A 115 -19.40 16.00 35.45
CA LEU A 115 -18.20 16.17 34.64
C LEU A 115 -18.14 15.17 33.48
N ALA A 116 -18.58 13.91 33.69
CA ALA A 116 -18.60 12.87 32.69
C ALA A 116 -19.76 13.03 31.70
N THR A 117 -20.78 13.85 31.99
CA THR A 117 -21.97 13.99 31.17
C THR A 117 -21.69 14.87 29.94
N ILE A 118 -21.87 14.32 28.76
CA ILE A 118 -21.72 15.04 27.48
C ILE A 118 -22.85 16.05 27.29
N ILE A 119 -22.50 17.31 27.05
CA ILE A 119 -23.43 18.37 26.70
C ILE A 119 -23.90 18.19 25.27
N ARG A 120 -25.23 18.08 25.05
CA ARG A 120 -25.85 17.75 23.74
C ARG A 120 -26.50 18.96 23.06
N ASP A 121 -26.59 20.06 23.74
CA ASP A 121 -27.30 21.28 23.33
C ASP A 121 -26.36 22.48 23.17
N VAL A 122 -25.10 22.20 22.84
CA VAL A 122 -24.11 23.25 22.55
C VAL A 122 -24.60 24.08 21.36
N PRO A 123 -24.72 25.42 21.48
CA PRO A 123 -25.11 26.27 20.38
C PRO A 123 -24.05 26.23 19.25
N TYR A 124 -24.51 26.06 18.03
CA TYR A 124 -23.65 26.07 16.83
C TYR A 124 -24.42 26.66 15.63
N ASP A 125 -23.67 27.33 14.73
CA ASP A 125 -24.24 28.00 13.56
C ASP A 125 -24.24 27.14 12.29
N LEU A 126 -23.59 25.97 12.31
CA LEU A 126 -23.46 25.10 11.16
C LEU A 126 -24.79 24.38 10.84
N GLN A 127 -25.18 24.37 9.57
CA GLN A 127 -26.32 23.58 9.13
C GLN A 127 -25.82 22.26 8.51
N PRO A 128 -26.55 21.12 8.72
CA PRO A 128 -26.11 19.82 8.20
C PRO A 128 -25.81 19.77 6.70
N TYR A 129 -26.53 20.57 5.88
CA TYR A 129 -26.29 20.65 4.44
C TYR A 129 -24.97 21.34 4.05
N GLN A 130 -24.36 22.10 4.96
CA GLN A 130 -23.03 22.69 4.77
C GLN A 130 -21.90 21.70 5.03
N LEU A 131 -22.21 20.54 5.59
CA LEU A 131 -21.27 19.49 5.94
C LEU A 131 -21.27 18.34 4.93
N LEU A 132 -21.74 18.58 3.70
CA LEU A 132 -21.70 17.57 2.63
C LEU A 132 -20.24 17.28 2.29
N ALA A 133 -19.90 16.00 2.23
CA ALA A 133 -18.61 15.57 1.74
C ALA A 133 -18.48 15.97 0.26
N GLN A 134 -17.37 16.57 -0.08
CA GLN A 134 -17.02 16.93 -1.45
C GLN A 134 -15.95 15.98 -1.98
N GLU A 135 -15.86 15.88 -3.30
CA GLU A 135 -14.74 15.15 -3.91
C GLU A 135 -13.41 15.79 -3.49
N PRO A 136 -12.42 14.97 -3.15
CA PRO A 136 -11.11 15.47 -2.75
C PRO A 136 -10.44 16.22 -3.89
N ASP A 137 -9.72 17.30 -3.57
CA ASP A 137 -8.76 17.92 -4.48
C ASP A 137 -7.53 16.99 -4.60
N THR A 138 -7.59 16.11 -5.61
CA THR A 138 -6.60 15.05 -5.82
C THR A 138 -5.22 15.61 -6.18
N GLU A 139 -5.13 16.74 -6.88
CA GLU A 139 -3.85 17.37 -7.23
C GLU A 139 -3.14 17.87 -5.96
N ARG A 140 -3.86 18.62 -5.14
CA ARG A 140 -3.34 19.15 -3.88
C ARG A 140 -3.00 18.05 -2.87
N LEU A 141 -3.81 16.98 -2.81
CA LEU A 141 -3.51 15.82 -1.97
C LEU A 141 -2.24 15.10 -2.42
N ASN A 142 -2.05 14.91 -3.72
CA ASN A 142 -0.84 14.31 -4.26
C ASN A 142 0.41 15.14 -3.95
N GLU A 143 0.33 16.47 -4.05
CA GLU A 143 1.42 17.35 -3.63
C GLU A 143 1.77 17.21 -2.15
N LEU A 144 0.73 17.16 -1.28
CA LEU A 144 0.92 17.00 0.16
C LEU A 144 1.49 15.61 0.50
N PHE A 145 0.98 14.56 -0.13
CA PHE A 145 1.48 13.20 0.09
C PHE A 145 2.94 13.04 -0.35
N LYS A 146 3.33 13.63 -1.49
CA LYS A 146 4.73 13.70 -1.92
C LYS A 146 5.59 14.46 -0.93
N ARG A 147 5.12 15.64 -0.49
CA ARG A 147 5.83 16.49 0.47
C ARG A 147 6.06 15.79 1.82
N TYR A 148 5.10 15.02 2.31
CA TYR A 148 5.16 14.33 3.58
C TYR A 148 5.57 12.85 3.49
N GLY A 149 5.84 12.34 2.29
CA GLY A 149 6.34 10.99 2.07
C GLY A 149 5.29 9.87 2.27
N PHE A 150 4.00 10.15 2.11
CA PHE A 150 2.91 9.17 2.25
C PHE A 150 2.78 8.27 1.02
N GLN A 151 3.77 7.40 0.79
CA GLN A 151 3.89 6.57 -0.41
C GLN A 151 2.69 5.64 -0.65
N THR A 152 2.11 5.08 0.41
CA THR A 152 0.93 4.20 0.31
C THR A 152 -0.28 4.96 -0.21
N LEU A 153 -0.53 6.16 0.32
CA LEU A 153 -1.65 7.00 -0.11
C LEU A 153 -1.48 7.50 -1.55
N ILE A 154 -0.24 7.80 -1.97
CA ILE A 154 0.05 8.13 -3.36
C ILE A 154 -0.36 6.97 -4.28
N LYS A 155 0.02 5.74 -3.94
CA LYS A 155 -0.32 4.55 -4.73
C LYS A 155 -1.83 4.31 -4.83
N GLU A 156 -2.56 4.53 -3.74
CA GLU A 156 -4.02 4.34 -3.69
C GLU A 156 -4.79 5.40 -4.48
N MET A 157 -4.32 6.65 -4.46
CA MET A 157 -5.02 7.77 -5.10
C MET A 157 -4.61 8.02 -6.55
N THR A 158 -3.51 7.43 -7.00
CA THR A 158 -3.06 7.64 -8.37
C THR A 158 -3.97 6.88 -9.33
N ALA A 159 -4.82 7.62 -10.05
CA ALA A 159 -5.41 7.11 -11.27
C ALA A 159 -4.26 6.68 -12.20
N GLN A 160 -4.32 5.48 -12.76
CA GLN A 160 -3.32 5.00 -13.71
C GLN A 160 -3.17 6.02 -14.83
N ALA A 161 -2.01 6.66 -14.90
CA ALA A 161 -1.68 7.44 -16.08
C ALA A 161 -1.69 6.46 -17.24
N THR A 162 -2.57 6.69 -18.20
CA THR A 162 -2.64 5.86 -19.42
C THR A 162 -1.34 6.11 -20.17
N LEU A 163 -0.48 5.10 -20.27
CA LEU A 163 0.70 5.17 -21.10
C LEU A 163 0.27 5.34 -22.55
N GLN A 164 0.86 6.33 -23.20
CA GLN A 164 0.79 6.44 -24.65
C GLN A 164 1.81 5.44 -25.21
N THR A 165 1.32 4.28 -25.69
CA THR A 165 2.15 3.20 -26.25
C THR A 165 2.16 3.21 -27.78
N ASP A 166 1.57 4.21 -28.40
CA ASP A 166 1.44 4.34 -29.86
C ASP A 166 2.80 4.40 -30.56
N GLN A 167 3.85 4.81 -29.85
CA GLN A 167 5.24 4.90 -30.31
C GLN A 167 6.12 3.74 -29.77
N TYR A 168 5.51 2.63 -29.38
CA TYR A 168 6.27 1.45 -28.94
C TYR A 168 6.37 0.48 -30.12
N HIS A 169 7.60 0.15 -30.50
CA HIS A 169 7.90 -0.60 -31.73
C HIS A 169 8.64 -1.89 -31.41
N CYS A 170 8.20 -2.99 -32.01
CA CYS A 170 8.94 -4.25 -32.00
C CYS A 170 9.82 -4.32 -33.27
N VAL A 171 11.12 -4.46 -33.09
CA VAL A 171 12.12 -4.47 -34.18
C VAL A 171 12.32 -5.93 -34.62
N LEU A 172 11.66 -6.30 -35.69
CA LEU A 172 11.65 -7.68 -36.22
C LEU A 172 12.33 -7.84 -37.57
N THR A 173 12.74 -6.75 -38.22
CA THR A 173 13.34 -6.80 -39.55
C THR A 173 14.73 -6.10 -39.54
N PRO A 174 15.64 -6.53 -40.45
CA PRO A 174 16.94 -5.91 -40.58
C PRO A 174 16.86 -4.40 -40.93
N GLU A 175 15.87 -4.00 -41.71
CA GLU A 175 15.65 -2.59 -42.10
C GLU A 175 15.26 -1.72 -40.88
N ALA A 176 14.36 -2.25 -40.01
CA ALA A 176 13.97 -1.58 -38.77
C ALA A 176 15.16 -1.47 -37.80
N LEU A 177 15.97 -2.53 -37.70
CA LEU A 177 17.19 -2.52 -36.90
C LEU A 177 18.19 -1.48 -37.41
N GLU A 178 18.38 -1.42 -38.75
CA GLU A 178 19.27 -0.43 -39.37
C GLU A 178 18.83 1.00 -39.08
N ALA A 179 17.51 1.28 -39.25
CA ALA A 179 16.95 2.59 -38.95
C ALA A 179 17.13 3.00 -37.47
N LEU A 180 16.90 2.09 -36.54
CA LEU A 180 17.13 2.32 -35.11
C LEU A 180 18.60 2.57 -34.81
N ALA A 181 19.52 1.76 -35.36
CA ALA A 181 20.94 1.90 -35.12
C ALA A 181 21.50 3.24 -35.62
N GLN A 182 21.07 3.71 -36.79
CA GLN A 182 21.45 5.04 -37.30
C GLN A 182 20.98 6.16 -36.36
N ARG A 183 19.79 6.06 -35.81
CA ARG A 183 19.30 7.02 -34.82
C ARG A 183 20.12 6.99 -33.54
N LEU A 184 20.48 5.80 -33.06
CA LEU A 184 21.33 5.64 -31.86
C LEU A 184 22.72 6.23 -32.05
N GLU A 185 23.36 6.04 -33.21
CA GLU A 185 24.69 6.55 -33.50
C GLU A 185 24.77 8.08 -33.48
N THR A 186 23.66 8.76 -33.73
CA THR A 186 23.56 10.23 -33.72
C THR A 186 22.93 10.80 -32.46
N ALA A 187 22.49 9.96 -31.53
CA ALA A 187 21.84 10.39 -30.30
C ALA A 187 22.86 10.94 -29.28
N ALA A 188 22.48 11.95 -28.53
CA ALA A 188 23.26 12.43 -27.39
C ALA A 188 23.21 11.45 -26.20
N ALA A 189 22.07 10.74 -26.06
CA ALA A 189 21.84 9.74 -25.05
C ALA A 189 20.75 8.76 -25.48
N PHE A 190 20.75 7.55 -24.93
CA PHE A 190 19.62 6.62 -24.98
C PHE A 190 19.54 5.80 -23.70
N ALA A 191 18.31 5.39 -23.34
CA ALA A 191 18.08 4.42 -22.28
C ALA A 191 18.03 2.99 -22.85
N PHE A 192 18.48 2.01 -22.08
CA PHE A 192 18.40 0.61 -22.44
C PHE A 192 18.21 -0.29 -21.22
N ASP A 193 17.67 -1.45 -21.45
CA ASP A 193 17.48 -2.54 -20.49
C ASP A 193 17.59 -3.87 -21.23
N THR A 194 18.04 -4.94 -20.54
CA THR A 194 18.20 -6.27 -21.13
C THR A 194 17.30 -7.29 -20.47
N GLU A 195 16.59 -8.07 -21.31
CA GLU A 195 15.83 -9.21 -20.87
C GLU A 195 16.66 -10.48 -21.01
N THR A 196 16.66 -11.32 -19.98
CA THR A 196 17.56 -12.48 -19.91
C THR A 196 16.86 -13.73 -19.36
N THR A 197 17.48 -14.89 -19.57
CA THR A 197 16.96 -16.17 -19.08
C THR A 197 17.19 -16.41 -17.59
N GLY A 198 17.87 -15.53 -16.87
CA GLY A 198 18.18 -15.70 -15.46
C GLY A 198 18.80 -14.46 -14.80
N LEU A 199 19.04 -14.57 -13.50
CA LEU A 199 19.53 -13.45 -12.66
C LEU A 199 21.06 -13.40 -12.50
N ASP A 200 21.82 -14.40 -12.95
CA ASP A 200 23.28 -14.34 -12.98
C ASP A 200 23.74 -13.86 -14.37
N PRO A 201 24.22 -12.62 -14.50
CA PRO A 201 24.56 -12.02 -15.79
C PRO A 201 25.73 -12.71 -16.52
N ARG A 202 26.46 -13.60 -15.86
CA ARG A 202 27.56 -14.37 -16.44
C ARG A 202 27.11 -15.64 -17.15
N THR A 203 25.92 -16.14 -16.78
CA THR A 203 25.38 -17.41 -17.31
C THR A 203 24.04 -17.24 -17.99
N ALA A 204 23.40 -16.10 -17.81
CA ALA A 204 22.13 -15.78 -18.43
C ALA A 204 22.31 -15.50 -19.93
N GLU A 205 21.40 -16.06 -20.73
CA GLU A 205 21.33 -15.78 -22.17
C GLU A 205 20.47 -14.55 -22.40
N LEU A 206 20.85 -13.70 -23.35
CA LEU A 206 20.09 -12.52 -23.75
C LEU A 206 18.82 -12.94 -24.51
N VAL A 207 17.68 -12.44 -24.08
CA VAL A 207 16.36 -12.73 -24.67
C VAL A 207 15.83 -11.57 -25.48
N GLY A 208 16.12 -10.35 -25.04
CA GLY A 208 15.70 -9.11 -25.71
C GLY A 208 16.45 -7.89 -25.22
N ILE A 209 16.36 -6.83 -25.98
CA ILE A 209 16.93 -5.51 -25.63
C ILE A 209 15.84 -4.46 -25.81
N SER A 210 15.54 -3.73 -24.74
CA SER A 210 14.67 -2.56 -24.77
C SER A 210 15.53 -1.29 -24.94
N ILE A 211 15.11 -0.37 -25.79
CA ILE A 211 15.81 0.90 -26.05
C ILE A 211 14.78 2.05 -26.09
N ALA A 212 15.12 3.18 -25.49
CA ALA A 212 14.36 4.42 -25.59
C ALA A 212 15.27 5.59 -25.90
N LEU A 213 14.90 6.38 -26.92
CA LEU A 213 15.63 7.58 -27.35
C LEU A 213 15.02 8.85 -26.78
N GLN A 214 13.73 8.83 -26.50
CA GLN A 214 12.97 9.96 -25.96
C GLN A 214 11.77 9.48 -25.14
N PRO A 215 11.17 10.32 -24.30
CA PRO A 215 9.94 9.98 -23.60
C PRO A 215 8.83 9.50 -24.54
N HIS A 216 8.07 8.49 -24.11
CA HIS A 216 6.94 7.87 -24.83
C HIS A 216 7.29 7.14 -26.13
N GLU A 217 8.56 6.98 -26.50
CA GLU A 217 9.02 6.18 -27.62
C GLU A 217 9.95 5.06 -27.12
N ALA A 218 9.66 3.83 -27.49
CA ALA A 218 10.46 2.68 -27.10
C ALA A 218 10.54 1.64 -28.23
N PHE A 219 11.66 0.94 -28.25
CA PHE A 219 11.97 -0.12 -29.22
C PHE A 219 12.31 -1.39 -28.44
N TYR A 220 11.67 -2.49 -28.79
CA TYR A 220 12.02 -3.80 -28.26
C TYR A 220 12.58 -4.68 -29.38
N ILE A 221 13.73 -5.29 -29.12
CA ILE A 221 14.43 -6.16 -30.08
C ILE A 221 14.47 -7.56 -29.49
N PRO A 222 13.55 -8.47 -29.85
CA PRO A 222 13.55 -9.86 -29.40
C PRO A 222 14.65 -10.63 -30.12
N VAL A 223 15.46 -11.41 -29.38
CA VAL A 223 16.58 -12.19 -29.91
C VAL A 223 16.64 -13.62 -29.39
N GLY A 224 15.97 -13.92 -28.30
CA GLY A 224 16.10 -15.20 -27.62
C GLY A 224 14.79 -15.78 -27.04
N HIS A 225 13.62 -15.23 -27.41
CA HIS A 225 12.35 -15.79 -26.97
C HIS A 225 12.14 -17.19 -27.52
N ARG A 226 11.70 -18.10 -26.66
CA ARG A 226 11.41 -19.50 -27.01
C ARG A 226 9.92 -19.76 -26.88
N SER A 227 9.36 -20.52 -27.80
CA SER A 227 7.99 -20.98 -27.67
C SER A 227 7.87 -21.89 -26.45
N PRO A 228 6.76 -21.83 -25.70
CA PRO A 228 6.50 -22.80 -24.63
C PRO A 228 6.57 -24.20 -25.24
N LEU A 229 7.15 -25.16 -24.51
CA LEU A 229 7.10 -26.58 -24.92
C LEU A 229 5.62 -26.99 -24.99
N THR A 230 5.06 -26.99 -26.20
CA THR A 230 3.79 -27.67 -26.45
C THR A 230 4.03 -29.14 -26.17
N SER A 231 3.29 -29.69 -25.20
CA SER A 231 3.28 -31.05 -24.70
C SER A 231 3.95 -32.07 -25.64
N LEU A 232 5.01 -32.72 -25.14
CA LEU A 232 5.50 -33.98 -25.73
C LEU A 232 4.30 -34.92 -25.85
N PRO A 233 4.16 -35.67 -26.99
CA PRO A 233 3.14 -36.70 -27.12
C PRO A 233 3.36 -37.75 -26.02
N ALA A 234 2.29 -38.07 -25.31
CA ALA A 234 2.27 -39.06 -24.26
C ALA A 234 2.64 -40.45 -24.84
N SER A 235 3.91 -40.81 -24.79
CA SER A 235 4.36 -42.18 -24.90
C SER A 235 5.72 -42.36 -24.26
N GLY A 236 5.71 -42.90 -23.04
CA GLY A 236 6.92 -43.31 -22.34
C GLY A 236 6.81 -43.03 -20.86
N GLU A 237 6.52 -44.07 -20.10
CA GLU A 237 6.61 -44.10 -18.63
C GLU A 237 8.01 -43.67 -18.18
N GLY A 238 8.08 -42.56 -17.50
CA GLY A 238 9.29 -42.04 -16.85
C GLY A 238 8.89 -40.98 -15.86
N ASP A 239 9.14 -41.26 -14.61
CA ASP A 239 8.89 -40.46 -13.41
C ASP A 239 9.32 -38.98 -13.60
N LEU A 240 8.36 -38.08 -13.81
CA LEU A 240 8.59 -36.65 -14.06
C LEU A 240 8.32 -35.79 -12.83
N PHE A 241 8.41 -36.32 -11.61
CA PHE A 241 8.18 -35.61 -10.34
C PHE A 241 9.40 -35.63 -9.41
N SER A 242 10.58 -35.27 -9.91
CA SER A 242 11.69 -34.94 -9.00
C SER A 242 12.60 -33.88 -9.61
N SER A 243 12.25 -32.63 -9.44
CA SER A 243 13.18 -31.51 -9.15
C SER A 243 12.44 -30.18 -9.21
N THR A 244 11.81 -29.83 -8.09
CA THR A 244 11.47 -28.43 -7.78
C THR A 244 12.76 -27.68 -7.46
N GLN A 245 13.46 -27.18 -8.46
CA GLN A 245 14.43 -26.11 -8.29
C GLN A 245 13.86 -24.82 -8.87
N ARG A 246 13.67 -23.85 -7.99
CA ARG A 246 13.25 -22.50 -8.31
C ARG A 246 14.26 -21.84 -9.25
N GLY A 247 13.84 -21.35 -10.40
CA GLY A 247 14.59 -20.40 -11.22
C GLY A 247 15.32 -20.94 -12.44
N GLU A 248 15.02 -22.13 -12.94
CA GLU A 248 15.49 -22.54 -14.28
C GLU A 248 14.44 -22.18 -15.34
N ALA A 249 14.74 -21.13 -16.11
CA ALA A 249 14.05 -20.85 -17.36
C ALA A 249 14.09 -22.11 -18.23
N VAL A 250 12.98 -22.40 -18.90
CA VAL A 250 12.82 -23.59 -19.77
C VAL A 250 13.88 -23.58 -20.85
N ARG A 251 15.01 -24.23 -20.60
CA ARG A 251 16.08 -24.46 -21.58
C ARG A 251 15.65 -25.61 -22.52
N GLY A 252 14.87 -25.31 -23.56
CA GLY A 252 14.51 -26.41 -24.47
C GLY A 252 13.51 -26.14 -25.58
N GLY A 253 12.79 -25.02 -25.59
CA GLY A 253 11.87 -24.64 -26.66
C GLY A 253 12.62 -24.14 -27.91
N ALA A 254 12.04 -24.33 -29.12
CA ALA A 254 12.50 -23.68 -30.32
C ALA A 254 12.38 -22.15 -30.21
N LEU A 255 13.29 -21.42 -30.84
CA LEU A 255 13.18 -19.95 -30.92
C LEU A 255 11.85 -19.58 -31.60
N THR A 256 11.16 -18.60 -31.04
CA THR A 256 9.92 -18.06 -31.60
C THR A 256 10.23 -17.48 -33.00
N PRO A 257 9.48 -17.84 -34.06
CA PRO A 257 9.70 -17.32 -35.40
C PRO A 257 9.60 -15.77 -35.46
N GLY A 258 10.34 -15.18 -36.38
CA GLY A 258 10.27 -13.75 -36.67
C GLY A 258 11.19 -12.88 -35.82
N GLN A 259 12.05 -13.46 -34.99
CA GLN A 259 13.11 -12.73 -34.26
C GLN A 259 14.36 -12.58 -35.13
N LEU A 260 15.11 -11.50 -34.89
CA LEU A 260 16.40 -11.30 -35.53
C LEU A 260 17.48 -12.19 -34.89
N PRO A 261 18.46 -12.68 -35.67
CA PRO A 261 19.62 -13.37 -35.10
C PRO A 261 20.40 -12.47 -34.11
N LEU A 262 20.74 -13.02 -32.96
CA LEU A 262 21.45 -12.29 -31.89
C LEU A 262 22.74 -11.61 -32.42
N ASP A 263 23.55 -12.35 -33.17
CA ASP A 263 24.82 -11.82 -33.71
C ASP A 263 24.59 -10.63 -34.65
N LEU A 264 23.53 -10.68 -35.48
CA LEU A 264 23.16 -9.57 -36.35
C LEU A 264 22.82 -8.31 -35.52
N VAL A 265 21.98 -8.48 -34.49
CA VAL A 265 21.55 -7.38 -33.61
C VAL A 265 22.76 -6.78 -32.87
N LEU A 266 23.56 -7.62 -32.20
CA LEU A 266 24.71 -7.17 -31.43
C LEU A 266 25.77 -6.48 -32.32
N ASN A 267 26.06 -7.03 -33.49
CA ASN A 267 27.02 -6.44 -34.45
C ASN A 267 26.55 -5.05 -34.90
N ARG A 268 25.22 -4.89 -35.14
CA ARG A 268 24.69 -3.63 -35.63
C ARG A 268 24.57 -2.57 -34.52
N LEU A 269 24.34 -2.96 -33.28
CA LEU A 269 24.23 -2.05 -32.13
C LEU A 269 25.61 -1.70 -31.52
N ARG A 270 26.63 -2.51 -31.73
CA ARG A 270 27.99 -2.33 -31.17
C ARG A 270 28.56 -0.93 -31.39
N PRO A 271 28.45 -0.26 -32.55
CA PRO A 271 28.92 1.08 -32.72
C PRO A 271 28.28 2.09 -31.76
N ALA A 272 26.97 2.01 -31.51
CA ALA A 272 26.28 2.94 -30.61
C ALA A 272 26.60 2.67 -29.13
N PHE A 273 26.68 1.41 -28.72
CA PHE A 273 27.07 1.05 -27.36
C PHE A 273 28.53 1.38 -27.07
N GLY A 274 29.43 1.17 -28.02
CA GLY A 274 30.89 1.46 -27.92
C GLY A 274 31.25 2.91 -28.12
N ASN A 275 30.34 3.80 -28.49
CA ASN A 275 30.64 5.22 -28.71
C ASN A 275 30.74 5.96 -27.38
N PRO A 276 31.91 6.49 -27.00
CA PRO A 276 32.10 7.19 -25.73
C PRO A 276 31.41 8.57 -25.66
N ALA A 277 31.01 9.13 -26.81
CA ALA A 277 30.32 10.41 -26.85
C ALA A 277 28.83 10.31 -26.49
N ILE A 278 28.24 9.10 -26.58
CA ILE A 278 26.84 8.87 -26.31
C ILE A 278 26.66 8.46 -24.85
N ARG A 279 25.78 9.15 -24.12
CA ARG A 279 25.42 8.78 -22.75
C ARG A 279 24.45 7.60 -22.75
N LYS A 280 24.71 6.61 -21.90
CA LYS A 280 23.81 5.46 -21.66
C LYS A 280 23.06 5.66 -20.36
N VAL A 281 21.77 5.36 -20.35
CA VAL A 281 20.90 5.48 -19.19
C VAL A 281 20.23 4.14 -18.95
N GLY A 282 20.01 3.77 -17.70
CA GLY A 282 19.26 2.55 -17.34
C GLY A 282 19.06 2.45 -15.83
N GLN A 283 18.44 1.36 -15.43
CA GLN A 283 18.13 1.05 -14.04
C GLN A 283 18.94 -0.18 -13.61
N ASN A 284 19.77 -0.08 -12.57
CA ASN A 284 20.67 -1.16 -12.15
C ASN A 284 21.62 -1.62 -13.28
N LEU A 285 22.16 -0.66 -14.01
CA LEU A 285 22.98 -0.86 -15.21
C LEU A 285 24.13 -1.87 -15.06
N LYS A 286 24.58 -2.12 -13.84
CA LYS A 286 25.64 -3.09 -13.56
C LYS A 286 25.29 -4.48 -14.13
N PHE A 287 24.02 -4.89 -14.05
CA PHE A 287 23.55 -6.17 -14.59
C PHE A 287 23.65 -6.17 -16.11
N ASP A 288 23.06 -5.17 -16.76
CA ASP A 288 23.00 -5.05 -18.23
C ASP A 288 24.38 -4.94 -18.88
N LEU A 289 25.27 -4.17 -18.25
CA LEU A 289 26.65 -4.03 -18.68
C LEU A 289 27.40 -5.38 -18.67
N GLN A 290 27.15 -6.21 -17.63
CA GLN A 290 27.74 -7.55 -17.55
C GLN A 290 27.14 -8.50 -18.59
N VAL A 291 25.82 -8.47 -18.80
CA VAL A 291 25.15 -9.27 -19.84
C VAL A 291 25.70 -8.94 -21.21
N LEU A 292 25.74 -7.64 -21.57
CA LEU A 292 26.28 -7.19 -22.85
C LEU A 292 27.77 -7.54 -23.03
N SER A 293 28.57 -7.38 -21.97
CA SER A 293 29.97 -7.77 -21.98
C SER A 293 30.17 -9.27 -22.22
N THR A 294 29.36 -10.12 -21.57
CA THR A 294 29.36 -11.56 -21.79
C THR A 294 28.96 -11.91 -23.23
N ALA A 295 28.04 -11.13 -23.82
CA ALA A 295 27.65 -11.25 -25.22
C ALA A 295 28.64 -10.58 -26.21
N GLY A 296 29.78 -10.11 -25.74
CA GLY A 296 30.85 -9.53 -26.58
C GLY A 296 30.60 -8.08 -27.01
N VAL A 297 29.73 -7.34 -26.30
CA VAL A 297 29.49 -5.92 -26.54
C VAL A 297 30.03 -5.11 -25.36
N GLU A 298 31.07 -4.30 -25.62
CA GLU A 298 31.62 -3.36 -24.64
C GLU A 298 30.85 -2.04 -24.70
N VAL A 299 30.33 -1.60 -23.55
CA VAL A 299 29.61 -0.33 -23.43
C VAL A 299 30.56 0.76 -22.92
N GLN A 300 30.75 1.79 -23.72
CA GLN A 300 31.65 2.89 -23.41
C GLN A 300 30.91 4.21 -23.19
N GLY A 301 31.63 5.20 -22.61
CA GLY A 301 31.12 6.55 -22.36
C GLY A 301 30.58 6.75 -20.96
N SER A 302 29.81 7.83 -20.78
CA SER A 302 29.18 8.13 -19.50
C SER A 302 27.89 7.34 -19.29
N TRP A 303 27.69 6.86 -18.07
CA TRP A 303 26.48 6.12 -17.68
C TRP A 303 25.67 6.90 -16.65
N CYS A 304 24.36 6.76 -16.70
CA CYS A 304 23.46 7.27 -15.69
C CYS A 304 22.59 6.12 -15.20
N ASP A 305 22.86 5.61 -14.02
CA ASP A 305 22.05 4.56 -13.37
C ASP A 305 21.02 5.23 -12.47
N THR A 306 19.74 5.08 -12.82
CA THR A 306 18.64 5.71 -12.08
C THR A 306 18.48 5.16 -10.68
N MET A 307 18.84 3.89 -10.43
CA MET A 307 18.86 3.30 -9.09
C MET A 307 19.92 3.96 -8.21
N LEU A 308 21.12 4.12 -8.72
CA LEU A 308 22.23 4.78 -8.00
C LEU A 308 21.95 6.27 -7.79
N CYS A 309 21.39 6.95 -8.79
CA CYS A 309 20.96 8.34 -8.63
C CYS A 309 19.95 8.51 -7.51
N SER A 310 18.94 7.65 -7.47
CA SER A 310 17.95 7.64 -6.40
C SER A 310 18.57 7.37 -5.02
N TYR A 311 19.50 6.43 -4.93
CA TYR A 311 20.20 6.13 -3.69
C TYR A 311 21.02 7.31 -3.18
N LEU A 312 21.75 8.00 -4.08
CA LEU A 312 22.56 9.17 -3.72
C LEU A 312 21.69 10.36 -3.27
N LEU A 313 20.53 10.54 -3.89
CA LEU A 313 19.61 11.62 -3.54
C LEU A 313 18.88 11.38 -2.22
N ASN A 314 18.50 10.14 -1.93
CA ASN A 314 17.78 9.78 -0.70
C ASN A 314 18.11 8.35 -0.25
N PRO A 315 19.23 8.14 0.46
CA PRO A 315 19.68 6.81 0.89
C PRO A 315 18.78 6.15 1.95
N SER A 316 17.98 6.94 2.65
CA SER A 316 17.04 6.43 3.68
C SER A 316 15.68 5.95 3.10
N ARG A 317 15.52 6.02 1.81
CA ARG A 317 14.32 5.54 1.12
C ARG A 317 14.18 4.00 1.25
N GLY A 318 12.95 3.50 1.43
CA GLY A 318 12.65 2.08 1.60
C GLY A 318 12.83 1.19 0.35
N GLY A 319 13.24 1.77 -0.80
CA GLY A 319 13.51 1.04 -2.05
C GLY A 319 13.84 1.96 -3.22
N HIS A 320 14.68 1.48 -4.14
CA HIS A 320 15.14 2.20 -5.33
C HIS A 320 14.78 1.47 -6.63
N GLY A 321 13.79 0.58 -6.59
CA GLY A 321 13.28 -0.14 -7.77
C GLY A 321 12.61 0.78 -8.77
N LEU A 322 12.64 0.38 -10.05
CA LEU A 322 12.12 1.19 -11.16
C LEU A 322 10.62 1.50 -11.01
N ASP A 323 9.83 0.54 -10.56
CA ASP A 323 8.40 0.68 -10.29
C ASP A 323 8.11 1.75 -9.23
N ALA A 324 8.89 1.77 -8.14
CA ALA A 324 8.76 2.77 -7.10
C ALA A 324 9.19 4.16 -7.59
N LEU A 325 10.24 4.25 -8.42
CA LEU A 325 10.70 5.50 -9.02
C LEU A 325 9.72 6.04 -10.07
N ALA A 326 9.21 5.17 -10.92
CA ALA A 326 8.19 5.53 -11.93
C ALA A 326 6.91 6.04 -11.27
N GLN A 327 6.47 5.38 -10.20
CA GLN A 327 5.29 5.82 -9.45
C GLN A 327 5.50 7.19 -8.81
N GLU A 328 6.67 7.43 -8.19
CA GLU A 328 6.92 8.68 -7.47
C GLU A 328 7.16 9.87 -8.40
N HIS A 329 7.99 9.68 -9.44
CA HIS A 329 8.45 10.79 -10.28
C HIS A 329 7.56 11.01 -11.50
N LEU A 330 6.97 9.94 -12.04
CA LEU A 330 6.18 9.98 -13.27
C LEU A 330 4.69 9.75 -13.04
N ASN A 331 4.29 9.44 -11.78
CA ASN A 331 2.91 9.05 -11.45
C ASN A 331 2.43 7.85 -12.29
N HIS A 332 3.35 6.95 -12.63
CA HIS A 332 3.10 5.81 -13.50
C HIS A 332 3.22 4.50 -12.73
N LYS A 333 2.14 3.71 -12.72
CA LYS A 333 2.15 2.34 -12.20
C LYS A 333 2.64 1.41 -13.31
N MET A 334 3.80 0.82 -13.12
CA MET A 334 4.32 -0.18 -14.06
C MET A 334 3.49 -1.47 -14.01
N VAL A 335 3.44 -2.17 -15.13
CA VAL A 335 2.88 -3.53 -15.20
C VAL A 335 3.82 -4.45 -14.45
N SER A 336 3.32 -5.16 -13.45
CA SER A 336 4.16 -6.07 -12.67
C SER A 336 4.43 -7.36 -13.45
N TYR A 337 5.56 -8.02 -13.11
CA TYR A 337 5.91 -9.31 -13.71
C TYR A 337 4.80 -10.35 -13.51
N ASP A 338 4.17 -10.39 -12.35
CA ASP A 338 3.07 -11.32 -12.05
C ASP A 338 1.78 -10.99 -12.83
N GLU A 339 1.54 -9.75 -13.20
CA GLU A 339 0.42 -9.36 -14.07
C GLU A 339 0.61 -9.90 -15.50
N VAL A 340 1.84 -9.98 -15.98
CA VAL A 340 2.16 -10.47 -17.34
C VAL A 340 2.29 -11.99 -17.37
N THR A 341 2.92 -12.59 -16.37
CA THR A 341 3.25 -14.02 -16.35
C THR A 341 2.26 -14.87 -15.57
N GLY A 342 1.32 -14.25 -14.84
CA GLY A 342 0.45 -14.94 -13.91
C GLY A 342 1.15 -15.26 -12.58
N SER A 343 0.38 -15.64 -11.56
CA SER A 343 0.89 -15.96 -10.23
C SER A 343 0.58 -17.39 -9.81
N GLY A 344 1.42 -17.99 -8.96
CA GLY A 344 1.23 -19.32 -8.41
C GLY A 344 1.21 -20.44 -9.46
N LYS A 345 0.20 -21.32 -9.42
CA LYS A 345 0.08 -22.48 -10.33
C LYS A 345 -0.26 -22.13 -11.79
N ASN A 346 -0.70 -20.90 -12.04
CA ASN A 346 -1.09 -20.42 -13.37
C ASN A 346 0.00 -19.56 -14.02
N ARG A 347 1.22 -19.62 -13.52
CA ARG A 347 2.34 -18.86 -14.09
C ARG A 347 2.72 -19.41 -15.46
N ILE A 348 2.67 -18.55 -16.46
CA ILE A 348 3.16 -18.82 -17.83
C ILE A 348 4.64 -18.42 -17.81
N CYS A 349 5.52 -19.40 -17.95
CA CYS A 349 6.96 -19.15 -18.06
C CYS A 349 7.35 -18.87 -19.48
#